data_92a12998ccedd98734dd1f6838ba5d3e
#
_entry.id   92a12998ccedd98734dd1f6838ba5d3e
#
_cell.length_a   1.000
_cell.length_b   1.000
_cell.length_c   1.000
_cell.angle_alpha   90.00
_cell.angle_beta   90.00
_cell.angle_gamma   90.00
#
_symmetry.space_group_name_H-M   'P 1'
#
loop_
_entity.id
_entity.type
_entity.pdbx_description
1 polymer ?
#
loop_
_entity_poly.entity_id
_entity_poly.type
_entity_poly.pdbx_seq_one_letter_code
_entity_poly.pdbx_strand_id
1 'polypeptide(L)'
;MAFVKISEQPSLYDHLEEKSIHELLVDINQEDQKVALAVEKAIPQIEKLVEAVVPRMQKGGRLFYMGAGTSGRLGVLDASEIPPTFGVPPTHIIGLI
;
A
#
# COMPACT_ATOMS: atom_id res chain seq x y z
N MET A 1 -20.31 8.04 18.32
CA MET A 1 -19.51 8.38 17.12
C MET A 1 -19.99 7.50 15.95
N ALA A 2 -20.35 8.12 14.85
CA ALA A 2 -20.77 7.36 13.68
C ALA A 2 -19.55 6.74 12.97
N PHE A 3 -19.64 5.46 12.65
CA PHE A 3 -18.62 4.79 11.85
C PHE A 3 -18.83 5.11 10.37
N VAL A 4 -17.81 5.66 9.73
CA VAL A 4 -17.85 5.99 8.31
C VAL A 4 -17.11 4.92 7.53
N LYS A 5 -17.85 4.20 6.66
CA LYS A 5 -17.26 3.19 5.77
C LYS A 5 -16.69 3.89 4.53
N ILE A 6 -15.43 4.25 4.59
CA ILE A 6 -14.76 5.02 3.52
C ILE A 6 -14.82 4.29 2.17
N SER A 7 -14.64 2.96 2.18
CA SER A 7 -14.69 2.15 0.95
C SER A 7 -16.06 2.08 0.29
N GLU A 8 -17.11 2.47 0.99
CA GLU A 8 -18.49 2.47 0.50
C GLU A 8 -19.01 3.88 0.18
N GLN A 9 -18.15 4.89 0.25
CA GLN A 9 -18.53 6.24 -0.12
C GLN A 9 -18.78 6.36 -1.62
N PRO A 10 -19.70 7.28 -2.03
CA PRO A 10 -19.90 7.54 -3.45
C PRO A 10 -18.60 7.94 -4.15
N SER A 11 -18.46 7.52 -5.41
CA SER A 11 -17.34 7.92 -6.25
C SER A 11 -17.36 9.44 -6.49
N LEU A 12 -16.19 10.01 -6.73
CA LEU A 12 -16.04 11.39 -7.21
C LEU A 12 -16.39 11.51 -8.71
N TYR A 13 -16.61 10.39 -9.37
CA TYR A 13 -16.88 10.30 -10.81
C TYR A 13 -18.19 9.59 -11.05
N ASP A 14 -19.11 10.25 -11.76
CA ASP A 14 -20.43 9.73 -12.04
C ASP A 14 -20.56 9.30 -13.49
N HIS A 15 -21.58 8.50 -13.79
CA HIS A 15 -21.94 8.11 -15.15
C HIS A 15 -20.80 7.46 -15.94
N LEU A 16 -20.07 6.53 -15.27
CA LEU A 16 -18.90 5.86 -15.88
C LEU A 16 -19.26 5.15 -17.18
N GLU A 17 -20.47 4.59 -17.27
CA GLU A 17 -20.98 3.89 -18.43
C GLU A 17 -21.17 4.79 -19.65
N GLU A 18 -21.28 6.09 -19.45
CA GLU A 18 -21.44 7.09 -20.52
C GLU A 18 -20.11 7.69 -20.98
N LYS A 19 -19.03 7.40 -20.29
CA LYS A 19 -17.72 7.97 -20.59
C LYS A 19 -17.00 7.21 -21.70
N SER A 20 -16.22 7.92 -22.48
CA SER A 20 -15.29 7.32 -23.44
C SER A 20 -14.13 6.64 -22.70
N ILE A 21 -13.42 5.76 -23.40
CA ILE A 21 -12.21 5.12 -22.86
C ILE A 21 -11.19 6.18 -22.45
N HIS A 22 -11.01 7.21 -23.26
CA HIS A 22 -10.10 8.30 -22.96
C HIS A 22 -10.46 9.02 -21.65
N GLU A 23 -11.74 9.36 -21.47
CA GLU A 23 -12.22 10.00 -20.25
C GLU A 23 -11.99 9.14 -19.01
N LEU A 24 -12.26 7.83 -19.09
CA LEU A 24 -12.01 6.90 -18.00
C LEU A 24 -10.52 6.83 -17.63
N LEU A 25 -9.65 6.78 -18.63
CA LEU A 25 -8.19 6.74 -18.39
C LEU A 25 -7.68 8.04 -17.76
N VAL A 26 -8.20 9.19 -18.21
CA VAL A 26 -7.86 10.49 -17.58
C VAL A 26 -8.32 10.53 -16.13
N ASP A 27 -9.52 10.08 -15.85
CA ASP A 27 -10.05 10.05 -14.48
C ASP A 27 -9.21 9.16 -13.57
N ILE A 28 -8.83 7.97 -14.02
CA ILE A 28 -7.96 7.04 -13.27
C ILE A 28 -6.61 7.71 -13.00
N ASN A 29 -6.02 8.32 -14.02
CA ASN A 29 -4.73 8.99 -13.86
C ASN A 29 -4.79 10.16 -12.88
N GLN A 30 -5.88 10.93 -12.88
CA GLN A 30 -6.07 12.03 -11.92
C GLN A 30 -6.12 11.51 -10.48
N GLU A 31 -6.79 10.38 -10.23
CA GLU A 31 -6.80 9.77 -8.91
C GLU A 31 -5.42 9.22 -8.53
N ASP A 32 -4.72 8.59 -9.47
CA ASP A 32 -3.37 8.07 -9.22
C ASP A 32 -2.40 9.19 -8.83
N GLN A 33 -2.49 10.37 -9.43
CA GLN A 33 -1.63 11.50 -9.10
C GLN A 33 -1.79 11.97 -7.65
N LYS A 34 -2.97 11.83 -7.06
CA LYS A 34 -3.22 12.21 -5.67
C LYS A 34 -2.48 11.31 -4.68
N VAL A 35 -2.18 10.06 -5.06
CA VAL A 35 -1.56 9.07 -4.18
C VAL A 35 -0.17 9.52 -3.74
N ALA A 36 0.68 9.90 -4.68
CA ALA A 36 2.04 10.35 -4.38
C ALA A 36 2.06 11.58 -3.47
N LEU A 37 1.15 12.53 -3.70
CA LEU A 37 1.03 13.73 -2.87
C LEU A 37 0.53 13.40 -1.46
N ALA A 38 -0.38 12.43 -1.33
CA ALA A 38 -0.84 11.98 -0.02
C ALA A 38 0.29 11.28 0.76
N VAL A 39 1.07 10.44 0.08
CA VAL A 39 2.23 9.77 0.67
C VAL A 39 3.28 10.76 1.11
N GLU A 40 3.54 11.81 0.32
CA GLU A 40 4.48 12.88 0.69
C GLU A 40 4.16 13.48 2.05
N LYS A 41 2.89 13.73 2.33
CA LYS A 41 2.44 14.25 3.63
C LYS A 41 2.65 13.26 4.78
N ALA A 42 2.71 11.97 4.49
CA ALA A 42 2.90 10.91 5.47
C ALA A 42 4.38 10.55 5.69
N ILE A 43 5.30 11.12 4.94
CA ILE A 43 6.74 10.81 5.07
C ILE A 43 7.25 10.91 6.51
N PRO A 44 6.90 11.92 7.32
CA PRO A 44 7.38 11.97 8.70
C PRO A 44 6.98 10.76 9.55
N GLN A 45 5.76 10.24 9.35
CA GLN A 45 5.30 9.04 10.05
C GLN A 45 5.98 7.78 9.51
N ILE A 46 6.17 7.70 8.19
CA ILE A 46 6.88 6.60 7.53
C ILE A 46 8.33 6.56 8.03
N GLU A 47 8.99 7.70 8.12
CA GLU A 47 10.36 7.82 8.63
C GLU A 47 10.47 7.25 10.04
N LYS A 48 9.57 7.63 10.94
CA LYS A 48 9.54 7.10 12.32
C LYS A 48 9.37 5.59 12.35
N LEU A 49 8.50 5.06 11.48
CA LEU A 49 8.29 3.62 11.39
C LEU A 49 9.57 2.91 10.92
N VAL A 50 10.20 3.40 9.88
CA VAL A 50 11.43 2.82 9.33
C VAL A 50 12.57 2.89 10.36
N GLU A 51 12.72 4.02 11.05
CA GLU A 51 13.70 4.18 12.13
C GLU A 51 13.51 3.18 13.27
N ALA A 52 12.28 2.75 13.53
CA ALA A 52 11.99 1.73 14.53
C ALA A 52 12.23 0.30 13.99
N VAL A 53 11.95 0.06 12.71
CA VAL A 53 12.07 -1.26 12.07
C VAL A 53 13.52 -1.65 11.83
N VAL A 54 14.33 -0.74 11.29
CA VAL A 54 15.71 -1.04 10.87
C VAL A 54 16.57 -1.61 12.00
N PRO A 55 16.66 -0.99 13.20
CA PRO A 55 17.48 -1.56 14.28
C PRO A 55 17.01 -2.95 14.72
N ARG A 56 15.69 -3.18 14.70
CA ARG A 56 15.12 -4.47 15.07
C ARG A 56 15.51 -5.56 14.08
N MET A 57 15.45 -5.26 12.80
CA MET A 57 15.86 -6.19 11.76
C MET A 57 17.35 -6.46 11.78
N GLN A 58 18.17 -5.45 12.06
CA GLN A 58 19.62 -5.62 12.22
C GLN A 58 19.99 -6.55 13.38
N LYS A 59 19.13 -6.68 14.37
CA LYS A 59 19.30 -7.58 15.53
C LYS A 59 18.67 -8.95 15.31
N GLY A 60 18.28 -9.30 14.08
CA GLY A 60 17.67 -10.58 13.77
C GLY A 60 16.15 -10.60 13.83
N GLY A 61 15.52 -9.45 13.97
CA GLY A 61 14.06 -9.32 13.92
C GLY A 61 13.49 -9.57 12.54
N ARG A 62 12.19 -9.76 12.46
CA ARG A 62 11.46 -10.03 11.22
C ARG A 62 10.35 -9.00 11.03
N LEU A 63 10.05 -8.69 9.77
CA LEU A 63 8.93 -7.81 9.43
C LEU A 63 7.75 -8.67 8.95
N PHE A 64 6.56 -8.39 9.49
CA PHE A 64 5.34 -9.04 9.07
C PHE A 64 4.39 -8.00 8.47
N TYR A 65 3.98 -8.25 7.23
CA TYR A 65 2.86 -7.55 6.63
C TYR A 65 1.58 -8.31 6.96
N MET A 66 0.58 -7.62 7.45
CA MET A 66 -0.72 -8.21 7.74
C MET A 66 -1.81 -7.40 7.04
N GLY A 67 -2.69 -8.08 6.34
CA GLY A 67 -3.79 -7.40 5.68
C GLY A 67 -4.89 -8.37 5.29
N ALA A 68 -6.12 -7.84 5.22
CA ALA A 68 -7.27 -8.60 4.74
C ALA A 68 -7.34 -8.52 3.21
N GLY A 69 -7.59 -9.66 2.54
CA GLY A 69 -7.80 -9.72 1.11
C GLY A 69 -6.62 -9.18 0.30
N THR A 70 -6.90 -8.24 -0.60
CA THR A 70 -5.89 -7.66 -1.50
C THR A 70 -4.78 -6.91 -0.76
N SER A 71 -5.08 -6.26 0.36
CA SER A 71 -4.05 -5.63 1.17
C SER A 71 -3.01 -6.63 1.65
N GLY A 72 -3.47 -7.81 2.12
CA GLY A 72 -2.57 -8.90 2.51
C GLY A 72 -1.79 -9.45 1.33
N ARG A 73 -2.42 -9.58 0.15
CA ARG A 73 -1.76 -10.04 -1.07
C ARG A 73 -0.65 -9.11 -1.53
N LEU A 74 -0.83 -7.80 -1.39
CA LEU A 74 0.22 -6.83 -1.68
C LEU A 74 1.43 -7.02 -0.76
N GLY A 75 1.20 -7.28 0.51
CA GLY A 75 2.26 -7.62 1.46
C GLY A 75 2.98 -8.91 1.10
N VAL A 76 2.26 -9.95 0.68
CA VAL A 76 2.84 -11.21 0.21
C VAL A 76 3.68 -10.99 -1.05
N LEU A 77 3.19 -10.19 -1.99
CA LEU A 77 3.93 -9.86 -3.21
C LEU A 77 5.27 -9.19 -2.86
N ASP A 78 5.24 -8.15 -2.03
CA ASP A 78 6.46 -7.47 -1.60
C ASP A 78 7.42 -8.42 -0.90
N ALA A 79 6.94 -9.21 0.06
CA ALA A 79 7.74 -10.19 0.78
C ALA A 79 8.39 -11.21 -0.15
N SER A 80 7.69 -11.65 -1.20
CA SER A 80 8.20 -12.63 -2.16
C SER A 80 9.35 -12.09 -3.01
N GLU A 81 9.40 -10.79 -3.24
CA GLU A 81 10.44 -10.14 -4.03
C GLU A 81 11.70 -9.79 -3.23
N ILE A 82 11.64 -9.83 -1.91
CA ILE A 82 12.77 -9.45 -1.07
C ILE A 82 13.96 -10.42 -1.19
N PRO A 83 13.79 -11.75 -1.12
CA PRO A 83 14.93 -12.66 -1.27
C PRO A 83 15.67 -12.53 -2.60
N PRO A 84 14.98 -12.54 -3.77
CA PRO A 84 15.71 -12.42 -5.04
C PRO A 84 16.32 -11.03 -5.26
N THR A 85 15.75 -9.98 -4.67
CA THR A 85 16.24 -8.61 -4.85
C THR A 85 17.42 -8.29 -3.92
N PHE A 86 17.34 -8.71 -2.66
CA PHE A 86 18.31 -8.34 -1.63
C PHE A 86 19.17 -9.51 -1.13
N GLY A 87 18.91 -10.73 -1.57
CA GLY A 87 19.69 -11.91 -1.20
C GLY A 87 19.53 -12.33 0.27
N VAL A 88 18.43 -11.94 0.91
CA VAL A 88 18.14 -12.32 2.30
C VAL A 88 17.26 -13.57 2.36
N PRO A 89 17.26 -14.32 3.48
CA PRO A 89 16.40 -15.48 3.62
C PRO A 89 14.90 -15.10 3.54
N PRO A 90 14.04 -16.00 3.00
CA PRO A 90 12.60 -15.72 2.86
C PRO A 90 11.87 -15.61 4.19
N THR A 91 12.52 -15.85 5.31
CA THR A 91 11.96 -15.73 6.66
C THR A 91 12.06 -14.34 7.25
N HIS A 92 12.80 -13.41 6.61
CA HIS A 92 13.02 -12.06 7.15
C HIS A 92 11.78 -11.17 7.00
N ILE A 93 11.06 -11.26 5.90
CA ILE A 93 9.86 -10.49 5.64
C ILE A 93 8.77 -11.45 5.20
N ILE A 94 7.66 -11.43 5.91
CA ILE A 94 6.56 -12.40 5.75
C ILE A 94 5.25 -11.63 5.56
N GLY A 95 4.48 -12.02 4.53
CA GLY A 95 3.13 -11.51 4.32
C GLY A 95 2.10 -12.49 4.87
N LEU A 96 1.10 -11.95 5.56
CA LEU A 96 -0.04 -12.69 6.10
C LEU A 96 -1.35 -12.10 5.57
N ILE A 97 -2.24 -12.98 5.14
CA ILE A 97 -3.57 -12.59 4.64
C ILE A 97 -4.62 -12.93 5.67
#